data_97a15983d59e302dc135a3479dcbf170
#
_entry.id   97a15983d59e302dc135a3479dcbf170
#
_cell.length_a   1.000
_cell.length_b   1.000
_cell.length_c   1.000
_cell.angle_alpha   90.00
_cell.angle_beta   90.00
_cell.angle_gamma   90.00
#
_symmetry.space_group_name_H-M   'P 1'
#
loop_
_entity.id
_entity.type
_entity.pdbx_description
1 polymer ?
#
loop_
_entity_poly.entity_id
_entity_poly.type
_entity_poly.pdbx_seq_one_letter_code
_entity_poly.pdbx_strand_id
1 'polypeptide(L)'
;MLVATSYFGNRILRHVREDVRRLRAEGFDIVVHTFSENDLRFYQRSVRDIVAVTREAGMRAWIDPWGVGGVFGGEAFSDAALHHRDWLQVASNGDRLPACCPSNPGFRAFLREWSDAAVETGANAVFWDEPHFYSDEKESSSCYCEYCRDAADQGKSAIGSFLGEVCDRVKSRGRENVVCMLPPRPERKGSVVWSEIAALDGVTNFGSTPFWGMRGEEPEKYVACVARELKEVASRTSIQTHLWIQGFRIPAGKEEEIRKSAIVAGESGVDVIAIWGIDACESMSFLSCERPQVAWAAFLKAIAELRGGPEKGSGAG
;
A
#
# COMPACT_ATOMS: atom_id res chain seq x y z
N MET A 1 1.89 -16.77 8.47
CA MET A 1 1.08 -15.57 8.18
C MET A 1 1.56 -14.44 9.08
N LEU A 2 1.93 -13.29 8.50
CA LEU A 2 2.30 -12.07 9.20
C LEU A 2 1.11 -11.10 9.23
N VAL A 3 1.12 -10.17 10.19
CA VAL A 3 0.06 -9.16 10.36
C VAL A 3 0.66 -7.77 10.28
N ALA A 4 0.04 -6.90 9.48
CA ALA A 4 0.50 -5.54 9.24
C ALA A 4 -0.58 -4.49 9.51
N THR A 5 -0.16 -3.26 9.80
CA THR A 5 -1.02 -2.08 9.80
C THR A 5 -0.30 -0.87 9.24
N SER A 6 -1.05 0.09 8.67
CA SER A 6 -0.52 1.41 8.32
C SER A 6 -0.53 2.33 9.54
N TYR A 7 0.49 3.18 9.62
CA TYR A 7 0.68 4.14 10.70
C TYR A 7 1.06 5.51 10.13
N PHE A 8 0.22 6.49 10.34
CA PHE A 8 0.34 7.82 9.75
C PHE A 8 0.03 8.94 10.74
N GLY A 9 0.47 10.14 10.39
CA GLY A 9 0.09 11.39 11.08
C GLY A 9 0.90 11.72 12.34
N ASN A 10 1.52 10.76 13.02
CA ASN A 10 2.24 11.02 14.27
C ASN A 10 3.76 11.07 14.04
N ARG A 11 4.39 12.16 14.46
CA ARG A 11 5.85 12.37 14.39
C ARG A 11 6.48 12.59 15.77
N ILE A 12 5.71 12.41 16.85
CA ILE A 12 6.16 12.57 18.22
C ILE A 12 6.64 11.22 18.76
N LEU A 13 7.96 11.04 18.83
CA LEU A 13 8.60 9.74 19.12
C LEU A 13 8.10 9.04 20.38
N ARG A 14 7.78 9.80 21.44
CA ARG A 14 7.24 9.21 22.68
C ARG A 14 5.89 8.51 22.45
N HIS A 15 5.00 9.11 21.65
CA HIS A 15 3.70 8.53 21.31
C HIS A 15 3.87 7.32 20.40
N VAL A 16 4.69 7.45 19.35
CA VAL A 16 4.99 6.33 18.45
C VAL A 16 5.54 5.12 19.22
N ARG A 17 6.42 5.35 20.21
CA ARG A 17 6.98 4.27 21.03
C ARG A 17 5.92 3.53 21.85
N GLU A 18 4.92 4.24 22.34
CA GLU A 18 3.78 3.66 23.06
C GLU A 18 2.89 2.86 22.11
N ASP A 19 2.50 3.45 20.97
CA ASP A 19 1.67 2.81 19.96
C ASP A 19 2.33 1.54 19.41
N VAL A 20 3.61 1.60 19.08
CA VAL A 20 4.36 0.46 18.53
C VAL A 20 4.46 -0.70 19.55
N ARG A 21 4.63 -0.40 20.86
CA ARG A 21 4.61 -1.43 21.90
C ARG A 21 3.23 -2.09 22.00
N ARG A 22 2.15 -1.29 21.93
CA ARG A 22 0.78 -1.78 21.93
C ARG A 22 0.52 -2.66 20.71
N LEU A 23 0.85 -2.19 19.51
CA LEU A 23 0.71 -2.98 18.27
C LEU A 23 1.45 -4.32 18.36
N ARG A 24 2.67 -4.33 18.91
CA ARG A 24 3.40 -5.58 19.12
C ARG A 24 2.69 -6.53 20.07
N ALA A 25 2.13 -6.01 21.17
CA ALA A 25 1.36 -6.79 22.14
C ALA A 25 0.04 -7.32 21.54
N GLU A 26 -0.58 -6.57 20.63
CA GLU A 26 -1.77 -6.97 19.87
C GLU A 26 -1.45 -7.98 18.76
N GLY A 27 -0.17 -8.29 18.53
CA GLY A 27 0.25 -9.33 17.59
C GLY A 27 0.60 -8.85 16.20
N PHE A 28 0.85 -7.57 15.98
CA PHE A 28 1.36 -7.08 14.71
C PHE A 28 2.85 -7.42 14.53
N ASP A 29 3.22 -7.72 13.30
CA ASP A 29 4.58 -8.08 12.88
C ASP A 29 5.22 -6.99 12.01
N ILE A 30 4.41 -6.17 11.36
CA ILE A 30 4.83 -5.16 10.39
C ILE A 30 4.06 -3.86 10.64
N VAL A 31 4.78 -2.73 10.60
CA VAL A 31 4.17 -1.39 10.58
C VAL A 31 4.63 -0.68 9.31
N VAL A 32 3.66 -0.16 8.54
CA VAL A 32 3.91 0.65 7.36
C VAL A 32 3.81 2.11 7.75
N HIS A 33 4.94 2.79 7.76
CA HIS A 33 5.05 4.20 8.12
C HIS A 33 4.98 5.07 6.87
N THR A 34 4.13 6.08 6.88
CA THR A 34 4.06 7.06 5.80
C THR A 34 5.28 7.96 5.76
N PHE A 35 5.78 8.23 4.56
CA PHE A 35 6.90 9.11 4.29
C PHE A 35 6.58 9.99 3.08
N SER A 36 5.73 10.99 3.29
CA SER A 36 5.30 11.95 2.28
C SER A 36 6.44 12.89 1.86
N GLU A 37 6.20 13.73 0.86
CA GLU A 37 7.14 14.79 0.45
C GLU A 37 7.38 15.80 1.59
N ASN A 38 6.36 16.08 2.40
CA ASN A 38 6.51 16.90 3.60
C ASN A 38 7.43 16.23 4.64
N ASP A 39 7.33 14.92 4.80
CA ASP A 39 8.22 14.16 5.69
C ASP A 39 9.65 14.15 5.17
N LEU A 40 9.83 13.96 3.85
CA LEU A 40 11.13 14.05 3.19
C LEU A 40 11.79 15.41 3.46
N ARG A 41 11.01 16.49 3.39
CA ARG A 41 11.55 17.84 3.54
C ARG A 41 11.86 18.21 5.00
N PHE A 42 10.98 17.84 5.94
CA PHE A 42 11.02 18.39 7.31
C PHE A 42 11.25 17.35 8.40
N TYR A 43 10.99 16.05 8.16
CA TYR A 43 10.92 15.04 9.21
C TYR A 43 11.82 13.82 9.01
N GLN A 44 12.79 13.84 8.10
CA GLN A 44 13.67 12.69 7.82
C GLN A 44 14.29 12.10 9.10
N ARG A 45 14.78 12.95 10.00
CA ARG A 45 15.36 12.50 11.27
C ARG A 45 14.31 11.79 12.14
N SER A 46 13.14 12.40 12.31
CA SER A 46 12.06 11.81 13.11
C SER A 46 11.61 10.48 12.53
N VAL A 47 11.54 10.34 11.21
CA VAL A 47 11.17 9.09 10.55
C VAL A 47 12.23 8.01 10.78
N ARG A 48 13.53 8.33 10.74
CA ARG A 48 14.61 7.39 11.12
C ARG A 48 14.44 6.89 12.56
N ASP A 49 14.18 7.79 13.49
CA ASP A 49 13.96 7.45 14.90
C ASP A 49 12.70 6.58 15.08
N ILE A 50 11.63 6.86 14.34
CA ILE A 50 10.39 6.06 14.31
C ILE A 50 10.65 4.64 13.79
N VAL A 51 11.37 4.52 12.68
CA VAL A 51 11.76 3.23 12.11
C VAL A 51 12.62 2.42 13.10
N ALA A 52 13.58 3.09 13.74
CA ALA A 52 14.43 2.45 14.76
C ALA A 52 13.60 1.89 15.92
N VAL A 53 12.69 2.68 16.48
CA VAL A 53 11.80 2.26 17.58
C VAL A 53 10.89 1.08 17.18
N THR A 54 10.38 1.09 15.96
CA THR A 54 9.57 -0.02 15.44
C THR A 54 10.37 -1.30 15.38
N ARG A 55 11.61 -1.23 14.90
CA ARG A 55 12.51 -2.39 14.81
C ARG A 55 12.99 -2.86 16.18
N GLU A 56 13.28 -1.95 17.12
CA GLU A 56 13.61 -2.25 18.51
C GLU A 56 12.48 -3.00 19.23
N ALA A 57 11.21 -2.73 18.85
CA ALA A 57 10.06 -3.47 19.37
C ALA A 57 9.91 -4.88 18.75
N GLY A 58 10.82 -5.29 17.86
CA GLY A 58 10.82 -6.61 17.22
C GLY A 58 9.84 -6.73 16.05
N MET A 59 9.42 -5.61 15.45
CA MET A 59 8.59 -5.56 14.26
C MET A 59 9.39 -5.11 13.02
N ARG A 60 8.90 -5.46 11.86
CA ARG A 60 9.41 -4.91 10.59
C ARG A 60 8.81 -3.54 10.34
N ALA A 61 9.60 -2.62 9.84
CA ALA A 61 9.15 -1.31 9.38
C ALA A 61 9.20 -1.26 7.86
N TRP A 62 8.10 -0.89 7.22
CA TRP A 62 8.02 -0.55 5.80
C TRP A 62 7.80 0.96 5.66
N ILE A 63 8.28 1.55 4.58
CA ILE A 63 8.14 2.98 4.28
C ILE A 63 7.29 3.16 3.03
N ASP A 64 6.28 3.99 3.12
CA ASP A 64 5.26 4.24 2.13
C ASP A 64 5.38 5.67 1.54
N PRO A 65 5.49 5.85 0.21
CA PRO A 65 5.50 7.15 -0.47
C PRO A 65 4.11 7.82 -0.48
N TRP A 66 3.52 8.03 0.67
CA TRP A 66 2.14 8.48 0.85
C TRP A 66 1.84 9.77 0.09
N GLY A 67 1.08 9.67 -1.00
CA GLY A 67 0.70 10.79 -1.86
C GLY A 67 1.83 11.39 -2.70
N VAL A 68 3.02 10.80 -2.72
CA VAL A 68 4.18 11.33 -3.46
C VAL A 68 3.87 11.42 -4.96
N GLY A 69 4.07 12.59 -5.53
CA GLY A 69 3.80 12.89 -6.93
C GLY A 69 2.30 12.85 -7.31
N GLY A 70 1.39 12.54 -6.38
CA GLY A 70 0.00 12.21 -6.71
C GLY A 70 -0.13 10.92 -7.52
N VAL A 71 0.94 10.12 -7.61
CA VAL A 71 1.04 8.84 -8.34
C VAL A 71 0.83 7.67 -7.39
N PHE A 72 1.23 7.82 -6.15
CA PHE A 72 1.06 6.82 -5.09
C PHE A 72 -0.20 7.10 -4.27
N GLY A 73 -0.73 6.05 -3.66
CA GLY A 73 -1.87 6.13 -2.74
C GLY A 73 -1.62 7.05 -1.55
N GLY A 74 -2.70 7.43 -0.88
CA GLY A 74 -2.68 8.24 0.33
C GLY A 74 -3.18 9.68 0.14
N GLU A 75 -3.49 10.33 1.27
CA GLU A 75 -4.18 11.63 1.32
C GLU A 75 -3.23 12.83 1.42
N ALA A 76 -1.90 12.62 1.40
CA ALA A 76 -0.96 13.73 1.42
C ALA A 76 -0.95 14.46 0.07
N PHE A 77 -0.93 15.78 0.13
CA PHE A 77 -0.75 16.60 -1.07
C PHE A 77 0.69 16.53 -1.56
N SER A 78 0.87 16.51 -2.88
CA SER A 78 2.19 16.50 -3.49
C SER A 78 2.70 17.91 -3.76
N ASP A 79 3.80 18.28 -3.13
CA ASP A 79 4.54 19.52 -3.44
C ASP A 79 5.14 19.45 -4.85
N ALA A 80 5.59 18.28 -5.30
CA ALA A 80 6.13 18.08 -6.65
C ALA A 80 5.06 18.38 -7.71
N ALA A 81 3.85 17.86 -7.55
CA ALA A 81 2.74 18.16 -8.47
C ALA A 81 2.33 19.65 -8.44
N LEU A 82 2.46 20.30 -7.29
CA LEU A 82 2.14 21.71 -7.15
C LEU A 82 3.16 22.64 -7.83
N HIS A 83 4.45 22.34 -7.66
CA HIS A 83 5.53 23.24 -8.09
C HIS A 83 6.09 22.95 -9.48
N HIS A 84 5.90 21.72 -10.01
CA HIS A 84 6.43 21.28 -11.30
C HIS A 84 5.33 20.98 -12.29
N ARG A 85 4.72 22.04 -12.85
CA ARG A 85 3.64 21.89 -13.83
C ARG A 85 4.05 21.13 -15.10
N ASP A 86 5.32 21.18 -15.46
CA ASP A 86 5.93 20.43 -16.56
C ASP A 86 6.05 18.92 -16.30
N TRP A 87 5.94 18.49 -15.03
CA TRP A 87 5.94 17.08 -14.66
C TRP A 87 4.54 16.46 -14.68
N LEU A 88 3.49 17.27 -14.76
CA LEU A 88 2.11 16.78 -14.63
C LEU A 88 1.68 15.88 -15.78
N GLN A 89 0.86 14.94 -15.48
CA GLN A 89 0.12 14.14 -16.45
C GLN A 89 -0.74 15.03 -17.32
N VAL A 90 -1.02 14.56 -18.54
CA VAL A 90 -1.83 15.28 -19.53
C VAL A 90 -2.99 14.38 -19.93
N ALA A 91 -4.20 14.89 -19.84
CA ALA A 91 -5.43 14.23 -20.31
C ALA A 91 -5.50 14.22 -21.83
N SER A 92 -6.42 13.46 -22.41
CA SER A 92 -6.62 13.36 -23.86
C SER A 92 -7.01 14.70 -24.52
N ASN A 93 -7.68 15.58 -23.76
CA ASN A 93 -8.06 16.93 -24.21
C ASN A 93 -6.92 17.98 -24.04
N GLY A 94 -5.75 17.56 -23.55
CA GLY A 94 -4.59 18.42 -23.32
C GLY A 94 -4.54 19.09 -21.93
N ASP A 95 -5.54 18.89 -21.08
CA ASP A 95 -5.53 19.45 -19.73
C ASP A 95 -4.48 18.75 -18.85
N ARG A 96 -3.87 19.52 -17.94
CA ARG A 96 -2.93 18.97 -16.94
C ARG A 96 -3.70 18.44 -15.74
N LEU A 97 -3.40 17.19 -15.38
CA LEU A 97 -3.98 16.49 -14.25
C LEU A 97 -3.11 16.70 -12.99
N PRO A 98 -3.69 16.66 -11.77
CA PRO A 98 -2.98 16.99 -10.53
C PRO A 98 -2.08 15.84 -10.01
N ALA A 99 -1.36 15.18 -10.91
CA ALA A 99 -0.42 14.13 -10.58
C ALA A 99 0.78 14.17 -11.53
N CYS A 100 1.97 13.84 -11.04
CA CYS A 100 3.18 13.76 -11.86
C CYS A 100 3.13 12.57 -12.81
N CYS A 101 3.73 12.73 -13.99
CA CYS A 101 3.80 11.64 -14.97
C CYS A 101 4.95 10.68 -14.62
N PRO A 102 4.68 9.36 -14.48
CA PRO A 102 5.70 8.34 -14.21
C PRO A 102 6.79 8.25 -15.30
N SER A 103 6.53 8.75 -16.51
CA SER A 103 7.51 8.80 -17.59
C SER A 103 8.34 10.08 -17.62
N ASN A 104 7.98 11.11 -16.84
CA ASN A 104 8.70 12.39 -16.83
C ASN A 104 10.08 12.24 -16.18
N PRO A 105 11.17 12.63 -16.84
CA PRO A 105 12.53 12.45 -16.31
C PRO A 105 12.82 13.27 -15.05
N GLY A 106 12.22 14.46 -14.90
CA GLY A 106 12.34 15.29 -13.70
C GLY A 106 11.71 14.62 -12.49
N PHE A 107 10.48 14.11 -12.65
CA PHE A 107 9.80 13.37 -11.58
C PHE A 107 10.54 12.07 -11.22
N ARG A 108 11.08 11.34 -12.23
CA ARG A 108 11.91 10.15 -11.96
C ARG A 108 13.18 10.49 -11.19
N ALA A 109 13.83 11.63 -11.50
CA ALA A 109 14.99 12.09 -10.74
C ALA A 109 14.64 12.36 -9.27
N PHE A 110 13.55 13.11 -9.04
CA PHE A 110 13.03 13.35 -7.69
C PHE A 110 12.71 12.05 -6.93
N LEU A 111 12.09 11.08 -7.60
CA LEU A 111 11.74 9.81 -6.95
C LEU A 111 12.95 8.95 -6.62
N ARG A 112 14.05 9.05 -7.40
CA ARG A 112 15.33 8.44 -7.02
C ARG A 112 15.89 9.03 -5.71
N GLU A 113 15.82 10.34 -5.53
CA GLU A 113 16.22 11.03 -4.30
C GLU A 113 15.33 10.61 -3.12
N TRP A 114 14.02 10.57 -3.34
CA TRP A 114 13.06 10.07 -2.35
C TRP A 114 13.39 8.63 -1.94
N SER A 115 13.66 7.75 -2.91
CA SER A 115 13.99 6.33 -2.66
C SER A 115 15.26 6.19 -1.82
N ASP A 116 16.28 7.00 -2.08
CA ASP A 116 17.51 7.01 -1.29
C ASP A 116 17.22 7.42 0.16
N ALA A 117 16.46 8.48 0.36
CA ALA A 117 16.06 8.92 1.69
C ALA A 117 15.20 7.88 2.43
N ALA A 118 14.29 7.21 1.73
CA ALA A 118 13.49 6.12 2.28
C ALA A 118 14.38 4.94 2.74
N VAL A 119 15.34 4.52 1.94
CA VAL A 119 16.34 3.50 2.31
C VAL A 119 17.17 3.92 3.52
N GLU A 120 17.59 5.19 3.57
CA GLU A 120 18.37 5.75 4.67
C GLU A 120 17.60 5.82 6.01
N THR A 121 16.29 5.71 5.99
CA THR A 121 15.52 5.56 7.25
C THR A 121 15.89 4.29 8.03
N GLY A 122 16.46 3.29 7.37
CA GLY A 122 16.77 1.99 7.94
C GLY A 122 15.61 1.00 7.94
N ALA A 123 14.52 1.32 7.25
CA ALA A 123 13.37 0.43 7.07
C ALA A 123 13.76 -0.90 6.40
N ASN A 124 12.97 -1.94 6.64
CA ASN A 124 13.19 -3.25 6.03
C ASN A 124 12.85 -3.24 4.54
N ALA A 125 11.79 -2.51 4.16
CA ALA A 125 11.30 -2.43 2.80
C ALA A 125 10.76 -1.03 2.46
N VAL A 126 10.71 -0.73 1.16
CA VAL A 126 9.87 0.32 0.61
C VAL A 126 8.57 -0.31 0.14
N PHE A 127 7.45 0.24 0.57
CA PHE A 127 6.10 -0.17 0.22
C PHE A 127 5.55 0.78 -0.83
N TRP A 128 5.50 0.35 -2.08
CA TRP A 128 5.02 1.13 -3.21
C TRP A 128 3.49 1.05 -3.28
N ASP A 129 2.82 2.03 -2.70
CA ASP A 129 1.37 2.04 -2.52
C ASP A 129 0.64 2.51 -3.77
N GLU A 130 -0.14 1.60 -4.34
CA GLU A 130 -1.09 1.84 -5.43
C GLU A 130 -0.59 2.76 -6.56
N PRO A 131 0.61 2.56 -7.13
CA PRO A 131 1.09 3.43 -8.20
C PRO A 131 0.14 3.40 -9.40
N HIS A 132 -0.39 4.57 -9.77
CA HIS A 132 -1.42 4.69 -10.80
C HIS A 132 -1.32 5.98 -11.59
N PHE A 133 -1.98 6.00 -12.76
CA PHE A 133 -2.27 7.25 -13.44
C PHE A 133 -3.52 7.89 -12.83
N TYR A 134 -3.50 9.20 -12.71
CA TYR A 134 -4.69 9.94 -12.35
C TYR A 134 -5.76 9.71 -13.42
N SER A 135 -6.92 9.24 -13.03
CA SER A 135 -8.05 9.10 -13.94
C SER A 135 -9.18 9.99 -13.45
N ASP A 136 -9.65 10.90 -14.31
CA ASP A 136 -11.01 11.36 -14.16
C ASP A 136 -11.95 10.19 -14.50
N GLU A 137 -13.15 10.17 -13.96
CA GLU A 137 -14.07 9.02 -14.05
C GLU A 137 -14.46 8.61 -15.49
N LYS A 138 -14.04 9.36 -16.50
CA LYS A 138 -14.50 9.25 -17.89
C LYS A 138 -13.48 8.66 -18.86
N GLU A 139 -12.18 8.63 -18.52
CA GLU A 139 -11.15 8.25 -19.49
C GLU A 139 -10.21 7.16 -19.00
N SER A 140 -9.50 6.57 -19.96
CA SER A 140 -8.48 5.55 -19.72
C SER A 140 -7.40 6.07 -18.76
N SER A 141 -6.93 5.20 -17.86
CA SER A 141 -5.78 5.44 -16.96
C SER A 141 -4.48 5.59 -17.74
N SER A 142 -4.33 6.65 -18.52
CA SER A 142 -3.15 6.92 -19.36
C SER A 142 -2.87 8.40 -19.44
N CYS A 143 -1.59 8.72 -19.60
CA CYS A 143 -1.11 10.07 -19.79
C CYS A 143 -0.76 10.31 -21.26
N TYR A 144 -1.13 11.46 -21.79
CA TYR A 144 -0.91 11.89 -23.19
C TYR A 144 0.23 12.90 -23.34
N CYS A 145 1.12 13.03 -22.34
CA CYS A 145 2.30 13.87 -22.46
C CYS A 145 3.31 13.29 -23.48
N GLU A 146 4.29 14.12 -23.91
CA GLU A 146 5.33 13.70 -24.85
C GLU A 146 6.06 12.41 -24.42
N TYR A 147 6.43 12.30 -23.15
CA TYR A 147 7.16 11.14 -22.62
C TYR A 147 6.35 9.84 -22.62
N CYS A 148 5.04 9.92 -22.46
CA CYS A 148 4.17 8.74 -22.48
C CYS A 148 3.88 8.29 -23.92
N ARG A 149 3.82 9.19 -24.88
CA ARG A 149 3.68 8.83 -26.31
C ARG A 149 4.88 8.03 -26.78
N ASP A 150 6.07 8.49 -26.44
CA ASP A 150 7.31 7.81 -26.80
C ASP A 150 7.45 6.42 -26.12
N ALA A 151 6.96 6.28 -24.88
CA ALA A 151 7.00 5.02 -24.14
C ALA A 151 6.00 3.99 -24.70
N ALA A 152 4.84 4.41 -25.19
CA ALA A 152 3.83 3.53 -25.78
C ALA A 152 4.37 2.81 -27.03
N ASP A 153 5.22 3.48 -27.81
CA ASP A 153 5.86 2.92 -29.00
C ASP A 153 6.88 1.80 -28.66
N GLN A 154 7.33 1.71 -27.40
CA GLN A 154 8.28 0.70 -26.92
C GLN A 154 7.62 -0.56 -26.34
N GLY A 155 6.29 -0.64 -26.30
CA GLY A 155 5.55 -1.82 -25.83
C GLY A 155 5.67 -2.13 -24.33
N LYS A 156 6.21 -1.20 -23.54
CA LYS A 156 6.32 -1.33 -22.08
C LYS A 156 5.30 -0.44 -21.38
N SER A 157 4.67 -0.95 -20.31
CA SER A 157 3.83 -0.09 -19.50
C SER A 157 4.68 1.00 -18.82
N ALA A 158 4.19 2.24 -18.81
CA ALA A 158 4.89 3.34 -18.17
C ALA A 158 5.05 3.10 -16.66
N ILE A 159 4.06 2.50 -16.03
CA ILE A 159 4.10 2.12 -14.59
C ILE A 159 5.12 1.00 -14.38
N GLY A 160 5.14 -0.03 -15.23
CA GLY A 160 6.12 -1.12 -15.13
C GLY A 160 7.56 -0.63 -15.28
N SER A 161 7.84 0.23 -16.28
CA SER A 161 9.16 0.85 -16.45
C SER A 161 9.57 1.72 -15.27
N PHE A 162 8.65 2.49 -14.74
CA PHE A 162 8.85 3.36 -13.58
C PHE A 162 9.14 2.58 -12.31
N LEU A 163 8.31 1.57 -12.00
CA LEU A 163 8.50 0.71 -10.83
C LEU A 163 9.79 -0.10 -10.94
N GLY A 164 10.13 -0.61 -12.12
CA GLY A 164 11.40 -1.31 -12.33
C GLY A 164 12.59 -0.47 -11.91
N GLU A 165 12.66 0.79 -12.35
CA GLU A 165 13.77 1.71 -12.00
C GLU A 165 13.90 1.93 -10.48
N VAL A 166 12.78 2.19 -9.77
CA VAL A 166 12.84 2.46 -8.33
C VAL A 166 13.06 1.19 -7.51
N CYS A 167 12.50 0.07 -7.94
CA CYS A 167 12.73 -1.24 -7.30
C CYS A 167 14.19 -1.66 -7.42
N ASP A 168 14.81 -1.51 -8.59
CA ASP A 168 16.24 -1.79 -8.79
C ASP A 168 17.12 -0.93 -7.90
N ARG A 169 16.76 0.35 -7.76
CA ARG A 169 17.48 1.27 -6.88
C ARG A 169 17.43 0.84 -5.42
N VAL A 170 16.24 0.53 -4.91
CA VAL A 170 16.04 0.08 -3.52
C VAL A 170 16.75 -1.26 -3.28
N LYS A 171 16.64 -2.22 -4.23
CA LYS A 171 17.33 -3.50 -4.18
C LYS A 171 18.84 -3.35 -4.14
N SER A 172 19.41 -2.46 -4.98
CA SER A 172 20.86 -2.21 -5.03
C SER A 172 21.42 -1.66 -3.70
N ARG A 173 20.55 -1.09 -2.86
CA ARG A 173 20.87 -0.60 -1.50
C ARG A 173 20.56 -1.65 -0.41
N GLY A 174 20.24 -2.89 -0.79
CA GLY A 174 20.01 -4.01 0.12
C GLY A 174 18.68 -3.95 0.88
N ARG A 175 17.66 -3.31 0.31
CA ARG A 175 16.31 -3.27 0.88
C ARG A 175 15.32 -3.99 -0.01
N GLU A 176 14.22 -4.44 0.60
CA GLU A 176 13.12 -5.12 -0.08
C GLU A 176 12.17 -4.12 -0.73
N ASN A 177 11.50 -4.56 -1.79
CA ASN A 177 10.38 -3.85 -2.39
C ASN A 177 9.09 -4.62 -2.19
N VAL A 178 8.10 -3.95 -1.65
CA VAL A 178 6.73 -4.43 -1.48
C VAL A 178 5.85 -3.60 -2.40
N VAL A 179 5.20 -4.20 -3.36
CA VAL A 179 4.34 -3.47 -4.31
C VAL A 179 2.89 -3.80 -4.03
N CYS A 180 2.09 -2.79 -3.78
CA CYS A 180 0.65 -2.89 -3.62
C CYS A 180 -0.04 -2.27 -4.84
N MET A 181 -0.86 -3.03 -5.55
CA MET A 181 -1.57 -2.55 -6.72
C MET A 181 -3.07 -2.48 -6.46
N LEU A 182 -3.73 -1.51 -7.08
CA LEU A 182 -5.19 -1.49 -7.11
C LEU A 182 -5.74 -2.80 -7.67
N PRO A 183 -6.86 -3.32 -7.16
CA PRO A 183 -7.51 -4.49 -7.74
C PRO A 183 -7.82 -4.28 -9.23
N PRO A 184 -7.64 -5.31 -10.07
CA PRO A 184 -7.82 -5.22 -11.50
C PRO A 184 -9.22 -4.70 -11.87
N ARG A 185 -9.28 -3.93 -12.95
CA ARG A 185 -10.53 -3.47 -13.57
C ARG A 185 -10.49 -3.86 -15.04
N PRO A 186 -10.99 -5.04 -15.41
CA PRO A 186 -10.92 -5.55 -16.78
C PRO A 186 -11.57 -4.62 -17.82
N GLU A 187 -12.55 -3.84 -17.39
CA GLU A 187 -13.27 -2.89 -18.22
C GLU A 187 -12.48 -1.61 -18.55
N ARG A 188 -11.36 -1.34 -17.87
CA ARG A 188 -10.54 -0.15 -18.13
C ARG A 188 -9.39 -0.50 -19.09
N LYS A 189 -9.38 0.15 -20.25
CA LYS A 189 -8.23 0.11 -21.17
C LYS A 189 -6.99 0.69 -20.47
N GLY A 190 -5.85 0.01 -20.57
CA GLY A 190 -4.59 0.46 -19.97
C GLY A 190 -4.39 0.09 -18.50
N SER A 191 -5.20 -0.83 -17.95
CA SER A 191 -4.92 -1.39 -16.62
C SER A 191 -3.55 -2.06 -16.62
N VAL A 192 -2.72 -1.71 -15.63
CA VAL A 192 -1.41 -2.33 -15.43
C VAL A 192 -1.61 -3.82 -15.15
N VAL A 193 -0.90 -4.66 -15.88
CA VAL A 193 -1.00 -6.11 -15.72
C VAL A 193 -0.21 -6.53 -14.48
N TRP A 194 -0.88 -7.08 -13.50
CA TRP A 194 -0.27 -7.54 -12.25
C TRP A 194 0.93 -8.48 -12.47
N SER A 195 0.83 -9.37 -13.43
CA SER A 195 1.92 -10.30 -13.77
C SER A 195 3.19 -9.58 -14.25
N GLU A 196 3.06 -8.45 -14.96
CA GLU A 196 4.20 -7.62 -15.37
C GLU A 196 4.92 -7.02 -14.17
N ILE A 197 4.17 -6.45 -13.24
CA ILE A 197 4.74 -5.79 -12.06
C ILE A 197 5.32 -6.83 -11.08
N ALA A 198 4.61 -7.92 -10.84
CA ALA A 198 5.06 -8.98 -9.95
C ALA A 198 6.33 -9.70 -10.46
N ALA A 199 6.58 -9.66 -11.77
CA ALA A 199 7.77 -10.23 -12.41
C ALA A 199 8.97 -9.26 -12.46
N LEU A 200 8.84 -8.02 -11.97
CA LEU A 200 9.96 -7.09 -11.91
C LEU A 200 11.05 -7.62 -10.98
N ASP A 201 12.30 -7.58 -11.45
CA ASP A 201 13.44 -7.96 -10.63
C ASP A 201 13.56 -6.99 -9.43
N GLY A 202 13.60 -7.53 -8.23
CA GLY A 202 13.64 -6.74 -7.00
C GLY A 202 12.32 -6.62 -6.25
N VAL A 203 11.19 -6.96 -6.85
CA VAL A 203 9.93 -7.11 -6.11
C VAL A 203 9.99 -8.40 -5.28
N THR A 204 9.81 -8.27 -3.97
CA THR A 204 9.88 -9.39 -3.02
C THR A 204 8.52 -9.77 -2.47
N ASN A 205 7.58 -8.83 -2.51
CA ASN A 205 6.22 -9.03 -2.02
C ASN A 205 5.24 -8.22 -2.90
N PHE A 206 4.14 -8.83 -3.28
CA PHE A 206 3.13 -8.23 -4.15
C PHE A 206 1.74 -8.38 -3.56
N GLY A 207 0.94 -7.33 -3.59
CA GLY A 207 -0.38 -7.35 -2.97
C GLY A 207 -1.39 -6.38 -3.55
N SER A 208 -2.53 -6.28 -2.88
CA SER A 208 -3.65 -5.45 -3.32
C SER A 208 -4.58 -5.02 -2.19
N THR A 209 -5.47 -4.08 -2.50
CA THR A 209 -6.39 -3.36 -1.63
C THR A 209 -7.85 -3.60 -2.01
N PRO A 210 -8.45 -4.76 -1.72
CA PRO A 210 -9.86 -5.01 -2.00
C PRO A 210 -10.77 -4.23 -1.05
N PHE A 211 -10.74 -2.90 -1.11
CA PHE A 211 -11.58 -2.02 -0.30
C PHE A 211 -13.01 -2.00 -0.84
N TRP A 212 -13.86 -2.85 -0.26
CA TRP A 212 -15.21 -3.13 -0.74
C TRP A 212 -16.15 -1.93 -0.64
N GLY A 213 -16.08 -1.16 0.44
CA GLY A 213 -16.94 0.00 0.66
C GLY A 213 -16.73 1.13 -0.35
N MET A 214 -15.52 1.25 -0.91
CA MET A 214 -15.22 2.23 -1.96
C MET A 214 -15.80 1.83 -3.33
N ARG A 215 -16.16 0.55 -3.50
CA ARG A 215 -16.65 0.02 -4.78
C ARG A 215 -18.09 -0.48 -4.72
N GLY A 216 -18.69 -0.50 -3.53
CA GLY A 216 -20.03 -1.05 -3.34
C GLY A 216 -20.09 -2.57 -3.54
N GLU A 217 -18.98 -3.25 -3.29
CA GLU A 217 -18.85 -4.70 -3.46
C GLU A 217 -19.27 -5.46 -2.20
N GLU A 218 -19.60 -6.72 -2.35
CA GLU A 218 -19.86 -7.60 -1.22
C GLU A 218 -18.52 -8.05 -0.59
N PRO A 219 -18.27 -7.76 0.71
CA PRO A 219 -16.94 -7.82 1.32
C PRO A 219 -16.19 -9.13 1.11
N GLU A 220 -16.78 -10.23 1.59
CA GLU A 220 -16.14 -11.55 1.59
C GLU A 220 -15.86 -12.07 0.17
N LYS A 221 -16.82 -11.89 -0.74
CA LYS A 221 -16.66 -12.31 -2.16
C LYS A 221 -15.60 -11.51 -2.88
N TYR A 222 -15.57 -10.20 -2.63
CA TYR A 222 -14.60 -9.32 -3.27
C TYR A 222 -13.18 -9.64 -2.81
N VAL A 223 -12.97 -9.79 -1.50
CA VAL A 223 -11.69 -10.19 -0.92
C VAL A 223 -11.26 -11.57 -1.43
N ALA A 224 -12.15 -12.57 -1.47
CA ALA A 224 -11.84 -13.90 -1.99
C ALA A 224 -11.46 -13.86 -3.49
N CYS A 225 -12.13 -13.03 -4.29
CA CYS A 225 -11.82 -12.87 -5.71
C CYS A 225 -10.41 -12.32 -5.90
N VAL A 226 -10.09 -11.21 -5.22
CA VAL A 226 -8.76 -10.57 -5.32
C VAL A 226 -7.66 -11.47 -4.76
N ALA A 227 -7.90 -12.17 -3.65
CA ALA A 227 -6.94 -13.12 -3.08
C ALA A 227 -6.61 -14.27 -4.06
N ARG A 228 -7.60 -14.79 -4.78
CA ARG A 228 -7.39 -15.83 -5.80
C ARG A 228 -6.51 -15.32 -6.95
N GLU A 229 -6.77 -14.13 -7.47
CA GLU A 229 -5.95 -13.53 -8.53
C GLU A 229 -4.51 -13.27 -8.06
N LEU A 230 -4.31 -12.81 -6.82
CA LEU A 230 -3.00 -12.67 -6.21
C LEU A 230 -2.24 -13.99 -6.17
N LYS A 231 -2.90 -15.06 -5.74
CA LYS A 231 -2.30 -16.40 -5.67
C LYS A 231 -1.92 -16.92 -7.05
N GLU A 232 -2.71 -16.66 -8.08
CA GLU A 232 -2.37 -17.01 -9.45
C GLU A 232 -1.11 -16.29 -9.93
N VAL A 233 -0.98 -14.99 -9.67
CA VAL A 233 0.21 -14.19 -10.00
C VAL A 233 1.44 -14.73 -9.23
N ALA A 234 1.31 -14.93 -7.92
CA ALA A 234 2.40 -15.40 -7.07
C ALA A 234 2.88 -16.81 -7.44
N SER A 235 1.99 -17.68 -7.90
CA SER A 235 2.36 -19.05 -8.33
C SER A 235 3.37 -19.09 -9.47
N ARG A 236 3.45 -18.01 -10.24
CA ARG A 236 4.36 -17.86 -11.40
C ARG A 236 5.69 -17.20 -11.04
N THR A 237 5.78 -16.53 -9.89
CA THR A 237 6.91 -15.66 -9.55
C THR A 237 7.61 -16.05 -8.25
N SER A 238 7.03 -16.90 -7.42
CA SER A 238 7.55 -17.32 -6.10
C SER A 238 7.77 -16.15 -5.12
N ILE A 239 7.07 -15.03 -5.28
CA ILE A 239 7.10 -13.88 -4.38
C ILE A 239 6.10 -14.04 -3.24
N GLN A 240 6.32 -13.34 -2.13
CA GLN A 240 5.34 -13.24 -1.05
C GLN A 240 4.12 -12.44 -1.48
N THR A 241 3.01 -12.67 -0.81
CA THR A 241 1.75 -11.97 -1.08
C THR A 241 1.24 -11.21 0.13
N HIS A 242 0.62 -10.06 -0.08
CA HIS A 242 -0.09 -9.34 0.97
C HIS A 242 -1.46 -8.85 0.52
N LEU A 243 -2.38 -8.70 1.48
CA LEU A 243 -3.72 -8.23 1.19
C LEU A 243 -4.19 -7.28 2.29
N TRP A 244 -4.69 -6.11 1.88
CA TRP A 244 -5.16 -5.07 2.77
C TRP A 244 -6.65 -5.16 3.02
N ILE A 245 -7.04 -5.25 4.28
CA ILE A 245 -8.43 -5.21 4.75
C ILE A 245 -8.81 -3.75 5.00
N GLN A 246 -10.00 -3.37 4.58
CA GLN A 246 -10.54 -2.03 4.80
C GLN A 246 -10.80 -1.81 6.29
N GLY A 247 -10.01 -0.93 6.91
CA GLY A 247 -10.16 -0.50 8.31
C GLY A 247 -10.59 0.96 8.43
N PHE A 248 -11.31 1.50 7.45
CA PHE A 248 -11.74 2.88 7.41
C PHE A 248 -13.15 3.02 6.82
N ARG A 249 -13.88 4.07 7.23
CA ARG A 249 -15.24 4.39 6.76
C ARG A 249 -16.22 3.22 6.82
N ILE A 250 -16.08 2.37 7.83
CA ILE A 250 -17.01 1.28 8.07
C ILE A 250 -18.19 1.83 8.88
N PRO A 251 -19.44 1.69 8.39
CA PRO A 251 -20.63 2.15 9.11
C PRO A 251 -20.87 1.32 10.39
N ALA A 252 -21.54 1.92 11.38
CA ALA A 252 -21.96 1.23 12.59
C ALA A 252 -22.86 0.01 12.27
N GLY A 253 -22.53 -1.11 12.89
CA GLY A 253 -23.22 -2.40 12.64
C GLY A 253 -22.63 -3.21 11.48
N LYS A 254 -21.60 -2.70 10.79
CA LYS A 254 -20.90 -3.36 9.69
C LYS A 254 -19.50 -3.85 10.06
N GLU A 255 -19.06 -3.71 11.29
CA GLU A 255 -17.70 -4.02 11.73
C GLU A 255 -17.35 -5.49 11.59
N GLU A 256 -18.36 -6.37 11.63
CA GLU A 256 -18.18 -7.80 11.41
C GLU A 256 -17.71 -8.13 9.97
N GLU A 257 -17.93 -7.23 9.02
CA GLU A 257 -17.41 -7.36 7.65
C GLU A 257 -15.87 -7.36 7.64
N ILE A 258 -15.23 -6.58 8.55
CA ILE A 258 -13.77 -6.57 8.71
C ILE A 258 -13.28 -7.96 9.14
N ARG A 259 -13.89 -8.54 10.19
CA ARG A 259 -13.49 -9.84 10.72
C ARG A 259 -13.61 -10.93 9.67
N LYS A 260 -14.75 -11.03 9.02
CA LYS A 260 -15.02 -12.04 7.99
C LYS A 260 -14.08 -11.89 6.78
N SER A 261 -13.87 -10.67 6.31
CA SER A 261 -12.93 -10.39 5.20
C SER A 261 -11.50 -10.76 5.57
N ALA A 262 -11.04 -10.47 6.79
CA ALA A 262 -9.72 -10.85 7.26
C ALA A 262 -9.56 -12.38 7.35
N ILE A 263 -10.59 -13.11 7.80
CA ILE A 263 -10.59 -14.57 7.82
C ILE A 263 -10.49 -15.12 6.39
N VAL A 264 -11.31 -14.63 5.46
CA VAL A 264 -11.26 -15.03 4.04
C VAL A 264 -9.86 -14.81 3.44
N ALA A 265 -9.24 -13.67 3.72
CA ALA A 265 -7.88 -13.39 3.28
C ALA A 265 -6.87 -14.41 3.85
N GLY A 266 -6.95 -14.72 5.15
CA GLY A 266 -6.06 -15.68 5.81
C GLY A 266 -6.23 -17.10 5.30
N GLU A 267 -7.45 -17.55 5.15
CA GLU A 267 -7.78 -18.89 4.60
C GLU A 267 -7.36 -19.03 3.13
N SER A 268 -7.31 -17.93 2.39
CA SER A 268 -6.78 -17.92 1.02
C SER A 268 -5.26 -18.15 0.96
N GLY A 269 -4.57 -18.12 2.10
CA GLY A 269 -3.14 -18.44 2.21
C GLY A 269 -2.23 -17.32 1.70
N VAL A 270 -2.61 -16.04 1.86
CA VAL A 270 -1.69 -14.92 1.67
C VAL A 270 -0.67 -14.86 2.81
N ASP A 271 0.54 -14.38 2.52
CA ASP A 271 1.65 -14.38 3.49
C ASP A 271 1.48 -13.29 4.55
N VAL A 272 0.90 -12.15 4.16
CA VAL A 272 0.65 -10.99 5.04
C VAL A 272 -0.80 -10.54 4.93
N ILE A 273 -1.49 -10.41 6.08
CA ILE A 273 -2.78 -9.74 6.18
C ILE A 273 -2.53 -8.39 6.82
N ALA A 274 -3.00 -7.34 6.15
CA ALA A 274 -2.85 -5.97 6.62
C ALA A 274 -4.21 -5.31 6.84
N ILE A 275 -4.31 -4.40 7.81
CA ILE A 275 -5.43 -3.49 7.95
C ILE A 275 -4.98 -2.06 7.63
N TRP A 276 -5.70 -1.39 6.74
CA TRP A 276 -5.45 0.02 6.46
C TRP A 276 -6.07 0.88 7.56
N GLY A 277 -5.20 1.58 8.26
CA GLY A 277 -5.53 2.52 9.32
C GLY A 277 -5.42 1.95 10.73
N ILE A 278 -4.33 2.32 11.43
CA ILE A 278 -4.24 2.09 12.88
C ILE A 278 -5.50 2.59 13.58
N ASP A 279 -5.97 1.82 14.56
CA ASP A 279 -7.17 2.11 15.36
C ASP A 279 -8.42 2.42 14.51
N ALA A 280 -8.53 1.77 13.34
CA ALA A 280 -9.63 1.98 12.40
C ALA A 280 -9.82 3.47 12.04
N CYS A 281 -8.69 4.17 11.85
CA CYS A 281 -8.62 5.58 11.48
C CYS A 281 -9.29 6.54 12.49
N GLU A 282 -9.39 6.21 13.77
CA GLU A 282 -10.08 7.02 14.79
C GLU A 282 -9.65 8.49 14.78
N SER A 283 -8.36 8.75 14.55
CA SER A 283 -7.81 10.12 14.53
C SER A 283 -8.05 10.88 13.22
N MET A 284 -8.61 10.25 12.18
CA MET A 284 -8.80 10.84 10.86
C MET A 284 -10.29 11.04 10.57
N SER A 285 -10.82 12.23 10.81
CA SER A 285 -12.26 12.55 10.73
C SER A 285 -12.96 12.07 9.44
N PHE A 286 -12.29 12.14 8.29
CA PHE A 286 -12.85 11.71 7.00
C PHE A 286 -12.79 10.20 6.80
N LEU A 287 -11.77 9.54 7.34
CA LEU A 287 -11.56 8.09 7.17
C LEU A 287 -12.00 7.27 8.37
N SER A 288 -12.31 7.89 9.51
CA SER A 288 -12.71 7.16 10.70
C SER A 288 -13.89 6.22 10.42
N CYS A 289 -13.82 5.01 10.96
CA CYS A 289 -15.00 4.18 11.12
C CYS A 289 -16.00 4.85 12.08
N GLU A 290 -17.29 4.58 11.94
CA GLU A 290 -18.29 5.16 12.86
C GLU A 290 -18.13 4.66 14.31
N ARG A 291 -17.61 3.44 14.48
CA ARG A 291 -17.25 2.87 15.80
C ARG A 291 -15.84 2.28 15.74
N PRO A 292 -14.79 3.14 15.80
CA PRO A 292 -13.42 2.73 15.53
C PRO A 292 -12.92 1.60 16.42
N GLN A 293 -13.20 1.66 17.73
CA GLN A 293 -12.77 0.65 18.69
C GLN A 293 -13.41 -0.73 18.41
N VAL A 294 -14.67 -0.75 17.96
CA VAL A 294 -15.36 -1.99 17.57
C VAL A 294 -14.79 -2.55 16.27
N ALA A 295 -14.52 -1.66 15.31
CA ALA A 295 -13.90 -2.02 14.03
C ALA A 295 -12.48 -2.59 14.23
N TRP A 296 -11.65 -1.95 15.06
CA TRP A 296 -10.33 -2.44 15.40
C TRP A 296 -10.39 -3.81 16.11
N ALA A 297 -11.27 -3.94 17.12
CA ALA A 297 -11.47 -5.20 17.83
C ALA A 297 -11.93 -6.34 16.91
N ALA A 298 -12.73 -6.05 15.88
CA ALA A 298 -13.16 -7.04 14.89
C ALA A 298 -11.96 -7.60 14.10
N PHE A 299 -11.02 -6.76 13.71
CA PHE A 299 -9.78 -7.22 13.07
C PHE A 299 -8.92 -8.05 14.01
N LEU A 300 -8.69 -7.58 15.25
CA LEU A 300 -7.89 -8.33 16.24
C LEU A 300 -8.50 -9.70 16.53
N LYS A 301 -9.83 -9.80 16.59
CA LYS A 301 -10.52 -11.08 16.74
C LYS A 301 -10.25 -12.01 15.57
N ALA A 302 -10.31 -11.53 14.33
CA ALA A 302 -9.96 -12.33 13.16
C ALA A 302 -8.54 -12.88 13.22
N ILE A 303 -7.56 -12.05 13.61
CA ILE A 303 -6.17 -12.47 13.73
C ILE A 303 -5.98 -13.53 14.82
N ALA A 304 -6.68 -13.40 15.96
CA ALA A 304 -6.67 -14.40 17.02
C ALA A 304 -7.23 -15.75 16.54
N GLU A 305 -8.34 -15.74 15.82
CA GLU A 305 -8.96 -16.94 15.24
C GLU A 305 -8.03 -17.61 14.22
N LEU A 306 -7.41 -16.85 13.32
CA LEU A 306 -6.48 -17.38 12.32
C LEU A 306 -5.19 -17.95 12.90
N ARG A 307 -4.71 -17.43 14.03
CA ARG A 307 -3.50 -17.91 14.72
C ARG A 307 -3.80 -19.05 15.71
N GLY A 308 -5.00 -19.06 16.30
CA GLY A 308 -5.40 -20.07 17.25
C GLY A 308 -5.74 -21.42 16.63
N GLY A 309 -6.08 -21.46 15.36
CA GLY A 309 -6.61 -22.66 14.66
C GLY A 309 -7.90 -23.18 15.33
N PRO A 310 -8.76 -23.94 14.64
CA PRO A 310 -9.76 -24.69 15.35
C PRO A 310 -9.03 -25.71 16.23
N GLU A 311 -9.33 -25.73 17.53
CA GLU A 311 -9.00 -26.89 18.37
C GLU A 311 -9.41 -28.14 17.58
N LYS A 312 -8.42 -28.91 17.11
CA LYS A 312 -8.71 -30.26 16.63
C LYS A 312 -9.35 -30.97 17.80
N GLY A 313 -10.66 -31.06 17.75
CA GLY A 313 -11.41 -31.78 18.76
C GLY A 313 -10.69 -33.08 19.01
N SER A 314 -10.20 -33.26 20.23
CA SER A 314 -9.79 -34.54 20.75
C SER A 314 -11.02 -35.43 20.68
N GLY A 315 -11.15 -36.13 19.55
CA GLY A 315 -12.06 -37.25 19.46
C GLY A 315 -11.60 -38.28 20.49
N ALA A 316 -12.23 -38.24 21.65
CA ALA A 316 -12.26 -39.36 22.55
C ALA A 316 -13.08 -40.45 21.83
N GLY A 317 -12.40 -41.49 21.35
CA GLY A 317 -12.96 -42.78 21.04
C GLY A 317 -13.02 -43.61 22.29
#